data_d07f392dd9335ee04c5df17911919f0b
#
_entry.id   d07f392dd9335ee04c5df17911919f0b
#
_cell.length_a   1.000
_cell.length_b   1.000
_cell.length_c   1.000
_cell.angle_alpha   90.00
_cell.angle_beta   90.00
_cell.angle_gamma   90.00
#
_symmetry.space_group_name_H-M   'P 1'
#
loop_
_entity.id
_entity.type
_entity.pdbx_description
1 polymer ?
#
loop_
_entity_poly.entity_id
_entity_poly.type
_entity_poly.pdbx_seq_one_letter_code
_entity_poly.pdbx_strand_id
1 'polypeptide(L)'
;MEKTNFWNDAARYGVIMALVAIVFDTVNLYTQHALLSLVSLVVFVFLLTWFMKLRVMRYGSNGYSYGRCLGFMVCVMLCAGFIEGAYMSAAANWLFAAQYDAQMSQQIALLENTGFYTADQLSLMVRMLRSPLMLIFSSMVGSAIKGGFFGLFIAAYTRREAQLFGQNEPRENGDHE
;
A
#
# COMPACT_ATOMS: atom_id res chain seq x y z
N MET A 1 -7.17 -3.11 29.93
CA MET A 1 -6.51 -3.48 28.64
C MET A 1 -7.51 -3.15 27.54
N GLU A 2 -7.31 -2.06 26.81
CA GLU A 2 -8.08 -1.79 25.59
C GLU A 2 -7.80 -2.91 24.58
N LYS A 3 -8.84 -3.64 24.19
CA LYS A 3 -8.71 -4.68 23.16
C LYS A 3 -8.23 -3.99 21.89
N THR A 4 -7.00 -4.27 21.47
CA THR A 4 -6.44 -3.80 20.21
C THR A 4 -7.38 -4.20 19.08
N ASN A 5 -8.12 -3.25 18.53
CA ASN A 5 -9.01 -3.52 17.39
C ASN A 5 -8.17 -3.51 16.11
N PHE A 6 -7.33 -4.57 15.97
CA PHE A 6 -6.37 -4.73 14.88
C PHE A 6 -7.01 -4.48 13.50
N TRP A 7 -8.13 -5.10 13.24
CA TRP A 7 -8.83 -5.02 11.97
C TRP A 7 -9.44 -3.66 11.69
N ASN A 8 -9.99 -3.01 12.73
CA ASN A 8 -10.56 -1.68 12.59
C ASN A 8 -9.49 -0.63 12.29
N ASP A 9 -8.35 -0.70 12.97
CA ASP A 9 -7.22 0.19 12.69
C ASP A 9 -6.65 -0.07 11.28
N ALA A 10 -6.49 -1.36 10.90
CA ALA A 10 -6.00 -1.72 9.56
C ALA A 10 -6.95 -1.22 8.45
N ALA A 11 -8.25 -1.38 8.63
CA ALA A 11 -9.26 -0.88 7.70
C ALA A 11 -9.22 0.65 7.60
N ARG A 12 -9.20 1.35 8.75
CA ARG A 12 -9.17 2.82 8.80
C ARG A 12 -7.95 3.41 8.08
N TYR A 13 -6.76 2.88 8.38
CA TYR A 13 -5.54 3.34 7.72
C TYR A 13 -5.48 2.91 6.26
N GLY A 14 -6.01 1.73 5.94
CA GLY A 14 -6.15 1.25 4.56
C GLY A 14 -7.03 2.15 3.70
N VAL A 15 -8.17 2.63 4.24
CA VAL A 15 -9.04 3.60 3.54
C VAL A 15 -8.28 4.90 3.25
N ILE A 16 -7.55 5.45 4.23
CA ILE A 16 -6.79 6.69 4.04
C ILE A 16 -5.70 6.49 2.97
N MET A 17 -4.97 5.36 3.03
CA MET A 17 -3.95 5.02 2.03
C MET A 17 -4.54 4.91 0.63
N ALA A 18 -5.70 4.23 0.51
CA ALA A 18 -6.39 4.08 -0.76
C ALA A 18 -6.85 5.42 -1.33
N LEU A 19 -7.44 6.29 -0.52
CA LEU A 19 -7.87 7.61 -0.98
C LEU A 19 -6.71 8.46 -1.51
N VAL A 20 -5.57 8.42 -0.83
CA VAL A 20 -4.35 9.10 -1.29
C VAL A 20 -3.86 8.50 -2.60
N ALA A 21 -3.79 7.17 -2.71
CA ALA A 21 -3.39 6.48 -3.93
C ALA A 21 -4.32 6.84 -5.10
N ILE A 22 -5.65 6.79 -4.91
CA ILE A 22 -6.66 7.14 -5.91
C ILE A 22 -6.45 8.56 -6.45
N VAL A 23 -6.16 9.54 -5.58
CA VAL A 23 -5.89 10.91 -6.02
C VAL A 23 -4.65 10.96 -6.90
N PHE A 24 -3.55 10.33 -6.50
CA PHE A 24 -2.32 10.29 -7.29
C PHE A 24 -2.52 9.55 -8.63
N ASP A 25 -3.21 8.42 -8.64
CA ASP A 25 -3.48 7.65 -9.85
C ASP A 25 -4.37 8.42 -10.82
N THR A 26 -5.39 9.10 -10.31
CA THR A 26 -6.26 9.94 -11.14
C THR A 26 -5.49 11.11 -11.77
N VAL A 27 -4.65 11.79 -11.00
CA VAL A 27 -3.81 12.87 -11.54
C VAL A 27 -2.79 12.32 -12.53
N ASN A 28 -2.19 11.16 -12.25
CA ASN A 28 -1.20 10.53 -13.13
C ASN A 28 -1.82 10.07 -14.46
N LEU A 29 -3.10 9.70 -14.47
CA LEU A 29 -3.84 9.34 -15.68
C LEU A 29 -3.82 10.48 -16.73
N TYR A 30 -3.87 11.73 -16.25
CA TYR A 30 -3.87 12.91 -17.13
C TYR A 30 -2.48 13.47 -17.40
N THR A 31 -1.59 13.42 -16.43
CA THR A 31 -0.28 14.10 -16.51
C THR A 31 0.83 13.20 -17.05
N GLN A 32 0.77 11.89 -16.81
CA GLN A 32 1.76 10.89 -17.21
C GLN A 32 3.22 11.27 -16.86
N HIS A 33 3.43 12.04 -15.78
CA HIS A 33 4.76 12.49 -15.38
C HIS A 33 5.42 11.52 -14.40
N ALA A 34 6.63 11.07 -14.73
CA ALA A 34 7.43 10.18 -13.87
C ALA A 34 7.69 10.77 -12.48
N LEU A 35 7.82 12.10 -12.35
CA LEU A 35 8.00 12.79 -11.08
C LEU A 35 6.80 12.59 -10.14
N LEU A 36 5.58 12.53 -10.67
CA LEU A 36 4.37 12.32 -9.86
C LEU A 36 4.38 10.94 -9.21
N SER A 37 4.81 9.91 -9.94
CA SER A 37 4.95 8.56 -9.41
C SER A 37 5.98 8.49 -8.28
N LEU A 38 7.07 9.24 -8.39
CA LEU A 38 8.10 9.33 -7.34
C LEU A 38 7.56 10.04 -6.09
N VAL A 39 6.83 11.15 -6.26
CA VAL A 39 6.18 11.87 -5.15
C VAL A 39 5.14 10.97 -4.47
N SER A 40 4.32 10.25 -5.24
CA SER A 40 3.36 9.27 -4.72
C SER A 40 4.05 8.21 -3.85
N LEU A 41 5.19 7.67 -4.32
CA LEU A 41 5.96 6.69 -3.56
C LEU A 41 6.48 7.26 -2.22
N VAL A 42 7.01 8.49 -2.24
CA VAL A 42 7.50 9.16 -1.02
C VAL A 42 6.37 9.39 -0.03
N VAL A 43 5.22 9.90 -0.49
CA VAL A 43 4.03 10.12 0.35
C VAL A 43 3.52 8.79 0.91
N PHE A 44 3.50 7.74 0.11
CA PHE A 44 3.12 6.40 0.52
C PHE A 44 4.00 5.88 1.67
N VAL A 45 5.33 5.91 1.52
CA VAL A 45 6.28 5.45 2.55
C VAL A 45 6.17 6.30 3.82
N PHE A 46 6.00 7.61 3.68
CA PHE A 46 5.80 8.53 4.80
C PHE A 46 4.53 8.18 5.58
N LEU A 47 3.38 8.03 4.91
CA LEU A 47 2.11 7.70 5.55
C LEU A 47 2.16 6.33 6.24
N LEU A 48 2.73 5.32 5.58
CA LEU A 48 2.85 3.98 6.15
C LEU A 48 3.71 4.00 7.42
N THR A 49 4.83 4.74 7.39
CA THR A 49 5.70 4.94 8.56
C THR A 49 4.97 5.70 9.68
N TRP A 50 4.25 6.76 9.33
CA TRP A 50 3.46 7.55 10.27
C TRP A 50 2.39 6.71 10.98
N PHE A 51 1.60 5.93 10.24
CA PHE A 51 0.57 5.06 10.82
C PHE A 51 1.16 3.98 11.71
N MET A 52 2.32 3.43 11.31
CA MET A 52 3.01 2.45 12.15
C MET A 52 3.51 3.07 13.45
N LYS A 53 4.09 4.28 13.41
CA LYS A 53 4.51 5.03 14.62
C LYS A 53 3.32 5.31 15.55
N LEU A 54 2.20 5.80 15.01
CA LEU A 54 0.98 6.05 15.78
C LEU A 54 0.50 4.78 16.49
N ARG A 55 0.56 3.64 15.81
CA ARG A 55 0.15 2.36 16.38
C ARG A 55 1.12 1.89 17.47
N VAL A 56 2.42 1.96 17.22
CA VAL A 56 3.45 1.59 18.22
C VAL A 56 3.34 2.47 19.45
N MET A 57 3.14 3.78 19.32
CA MET A 57 2.92 4.70 20.46
C MET A 57 1.66 4.33 21.26
N ARG A 58 0.59 3.89 20.59
CA ARG A 58 -0.68 3.56 21.26
C ARG A 58 -0.66 2.19 21.96
N TYR A 59 0.05 1.22 21.42
CA TYR A 59 -0.01 -0.18 21.87
C TYR A 59 1.34 -0.80 22.23
N GLY A 60 2.41 -0.01 22.19
CA GLY A 60 3.78 -0.49 22.34
C GLY A 60 4.34 -0.51 23.76
N SER A 61 3.52 -0.22 24.80
CA SER A 61 3.98 -0.21 26.20
C SER A 61 4.64 -1.52 26.68
N ASN A 62 4.31 -2.65 26.04
CA ASN A 62 4.87 -3.96 26.36
C ASN A 62 5.78 -4.52 25.23
N GLY A 63 6.28 -3.64 24.35
CA GLY A 63 7.03 -4.04 23.16
C GLY A 63 6.13 -4.50 22.01
N TYR A 64 6.41 -3.99 20.82
CA TYR A 64 5.70 -4.39 19.60
C TYR A 64 6.64 -5.21 18.74
N SER A 65 6.35 -6.51 18.58
CA SER A 65 7.24 -7.42 17.85
C SER A 65 7.30 -7.08 16.35
N TYR A 66 8.45 -7.33 15.74
CA TYR A 66 8.69 -7.13 14.31
C TYR A 66 7.61 -7.76 13.42
N GLY A 67 7.25 -9.02 13.68
CA GLY A 67 6.23 -9.73 12.91
C GLY A 67 4.83 -9.10 13.03
N ARG A 68 4.48 -8.53 14.19
CA ARG A 68 3.23 -7.81 14.37
C ARG A 68 3.21 -6.49 13.59
N CYS A 69 4.35 -5.78 13.54
CA CYS A 69 4.50 -4.58 12.71
C CYS A 69 4.29 -4.91 11.24
N LEU A 70 5.04 -5.90 10.73
CA LEU A 70 4.98 -6.31 9.33
C LEU A 70 3.58 -6.81 8.94
N GLY A 71 2.99 -7.70 9.74
CA GLY A 71 1.64 -8.22 9.50
C GLY A 71 0.59 -7.12 9.47
N PHE A 72 0.70 -6.12 10.36
CA PHE A 72 -0.20 -4.97 10.36
C PHE A 72 -0.09 -4.15 9.07
N MET A 73 1.13 -3.84 8.62
CA MET A 73 1.34 -3.07 7.39
C MET A 73 0.83 -3.81 6.16
N VAL A 74 1.04 -5.13 6.08
CA VAL A 74 0.47 -5.95 4.99
C VAL A 74 -1.06 -5.92 5.02
N CYS A 75 -1.69 -6.02 6.19
CA CYS A 75 -3.15 -5.92 6.30
C CYS A 75 -3.70 -4.54 5.90
N VAL A 76 -3.03 -3.45 6.30
CA VAL A 76 -3.37 -2.09 5.87
C VAL A 76 -3.32 -1.99 4.34
N MET A 77 -2.26 -2.54 3.74
CA MET A 77 -2.06 -2.50 2.30
C MET A 77 -3.01 -3.41 1.53
N LEU A 78 -3.40 -4.55 2.08
CA LEU A 78 -4.46 -5.38 1.49
C LEU A 78 -5.80 -4.64 1.46
N CYS A 79 -6.17 -3.96 2.55
CA CYS A 79 -7.37 -3.14 2.60
C CYS A 79 -7.30 -1.97 1.60
N ALA A 80 -6.15 -1.30 1.52
CA ALA A 80 -5.93 -0.21 0.58
C ALA A 80 -6.02 -0.71 -0.87
N GLY A 81 -5.35 -1.81 -1.20
CA GLY A 81 -5.36 -2.40 -2.54
C GLY A 81 -6.72 -2.89 -2.98
N PHE A 82 -7.56 -3.37 -2.06
CA PHE A 82 -8.94 -3.73 -2.37
C PHE A 82 -9.75 -2.50 -2.83
N ILE A 83 -9.67 -1.39 -2.10
CA ILE A 83 -10.40 -0.15 -2.41
C ILE A 83 -9.86 0.49 -3.69
N GLU A 84 -8.53 0.57 -3.82
CA GLU A 84 -7.84 1.06 -5.01
C GLU A 84 -8.23 0.23 -6.24
N GLY A 85 -8.21 -1.11 -6.14
CA GLY A 85 -8.62 -2.00 -7.22
C GLY A 85 -10.08 -1.88 -7.62
N ALA A 86 -10.99 -1.68 -6.65
CA ALA A 86 -12.39 -1.41 -6.92
C ALA A 86 -12.57 -0.08 -7.66
N TYR A 87 -11.84 0.97 -7.23
CA TYR A 87 -11.82 2.25 -7.95
C TYR A 87 -11.26 2.10 -9.36
N MET A 88 -10.10 1.43 -9.53
CA MET A 88 -9.48 1.19 -10.84
C MET A 88 -10.42 0.43 -11.78
N SER A 89 -11.15 -0.54 -11.25
CA SER A 89 -12.17 -1.26 -12.03
C SER A 89 -13.29 -0.32 -12.50
N ALA A 90 -13.79 0.54 -11.62
CA ALA A 90 -14.81 1.53 -11.98
C ALA A 90 -14.25 2.58 -12.95
N ALA A 91 -13.03 3.05 -12.73
CA ALA A 91 -12.36 4.03 -13.57
C ALA A 91 -12.11 3.50 -14.98
N ALA A 92 -11.59 2.28 -15.10
CA ALA A 92 -11.27 1.69 -16.40
C ALA A 92 -12.51 1.30 -17.23
N ASN A 93 -13.63 0.92 -16.58
CA ASN A 93 -14.78 0.44 -17.30
C ASN A 93 -15.88 1.50 -17.50
N TRP A 94 -15.93 2.55 -16.64
CA TRP A 94 -17.03 3.53 -16.66
C TRP A 94 -16.59 4.98 -16.63
N LEU A 95 -15.72 5.37 -15.67
CA LEU A 95 -15.44 6.79 -15.43
C LEU A 95 -14.48 7.39 -16.47
N PHE A 96 -13.42 6.66 -16.81
CA PHE A 96 -12.31 7.13 -17.66
C PHE A 96 -11.95 6.10 -18.74
N ALA A 97 -12.94 5.37 -19.26
CA ALA A 97 -12.73 4.26 -20.19
C ALA A 97 -11.89 4.67 -21.41
N ALA A 98 -12.15 5.85 -21.98
CA ALA A 98 -11.43 6.34 -23.17
C ALA A 98 -9.94 6.60 -22.88
N GLN A 99 -9.58 7.14 -21.70
CA GLN A 99 -8.20 7.40 -21.29
C GLN A 99 -7.44 6.09 -21.04
N TYR A 100 -8.10 5.13 -20.36
CA TYR A 100 -7.53 3.80 -20.15
C TYR A 100 -7.34 3.04 -21.45
N ASP A 101 -8.27 3.15 -22.39
CA ASP A 101 -8.15 2.54 -23.70
C ASP A 101 -6.97 3.10 -24.51
N ALA A 102 -6.78 4.42 -24.46
CA ALA A 102 -5.65 5.07 -25.11
C ALA A 102 -4.30 4.59 -24.52
N GLN A 103 -4.19 4.53 -23.19
CA GLN A 103 -2.97 4.04 -22.53
C GLN A 103 -2.72 2.56 -22.81
N MET A 104 -3.76 1.73 -22.77
CA MET A 104 -3.65 0.31 -23.06
C MET A 104 -3.24 0.05 -24.51
N SER A 105 -3.80 0.80 -25.46
CA SER A 105 -3.40 0.70 -26.88
C SER A 105 -1.93 1.03 -27.10
N GLN A 106 -1.41 2.04 -26.42
CA GLN A 106 0.03 2.36 -26.47
C GLN A 106 0.91 1.23 -25.92
N GLN A 107 0.51 0.64 -24.77
CA GLN A 107 1.26 -0.47 -24.18
C GLN A 107 1.22 -1.72 -25.07
N ILE A 108 0.07 -2.02 -25.67
CA ILE A 108 -0.08 -3.16 -26.58
C ILE A 108 0.80 -2.96 -27.82
N ALA A 109 0.79 -1.76 -28.42
CA ALA A 109 1.64 -1.45 -29.57
C ALA A 109 3.14 -1.63 -29.26
N LEU A 110 3.56 -1.27 -28.03
CA LEU A 110 4.94 -1.54 -27.57
C LEU A 110 5.23 -3.03 -27.46
N LEU A 111 4.28 -3.83 -26.93
CA LEU A 111 4.44 -5.28 -26.79
C LEU A 111 4.43 -6.00 -28.16
N GLU A 112 3.59 -5.57 -29.11
CA GLU A 112 3.58 -6.07 -30.49
C GLU A 112 4.91 -5.87 -31.17
N ASN A 113 5.54 -4.68 -31.00
CA ASN A 113 6.84 -4.37 -31.58
C ASN A 113 7.97 -5.23 -31.01
N THR A 114 7.80 -5.86 -29.85
CA THR A 114 8.82 -6.79 -29.30
C THR A 114 8.86 -8.14 -30.03
N GLY A 115 7.77 -8.51 -30.72
CA GLY A 115 7.64 -9.78 -31.43
C GLY A 115 7.55 -11.03 -30.52
N PHE A 116 7.49 -10.87 -29.22
CA PHE A 116 7.40 -11.99 -28.28
C PHE A 116 6.00 -12.53 -28.07
N TYR A 117 4.97 -11.77 -28.46
CA TYR A 117 3.58 -12.11 -28.20
C TYR A 117 2.79 -12.26 -29.51
N THR A 118 1.94 -13.27 -29.59
CA THR A 118 1.01 -13.42 -30.71
C THR A 118 -0.23 -12.52 -30.51
N ALA A 119 -0.91 -12.19 -31.61
CA ALA A 119 -2.14 -11.38 -31.55
C ALA A 119 -3.21 -11.96 -30.62
N ASP A 120 -3.33 -13.31 -30.57
CA ASP A 120 -4.25 -14.00 -29.69
C ASP A 120 -3.89 -13.82 -28.21
N GLN A 121 -2.59 -13.89 -27.89
CA GLN A 121 -2.10 -13.67 -26.52
C GLN A 121 -2.36 -12.22 -26.07
N LEU A 122 -2.12 -11.25 -26.94
CA LEU A 122 -2.40 -9.84 -26.64
C LEU A 122 -3.89 -9.58 -26.43
N SER A 123 -4.76 -10.17 -27.26
CA SER A 123 -6.22 -10.06 -27.11
C SER A 123 -6.71 -10.66 -25.78
N LEU A 124 -6.12 -11.78 -25.35
CA LEU A 124 -6.42 -12.42 -24.08
C LEU A 124 -5.94 -11.52 -22.89
N MET A 125 -4.75 -10.93 -22.98
CA MET A 125 -4.21 -10.00 -21.97
C MET A 125 -5.14 -8.80 -21.80
N VAL A 126 -5.59 -8.18 -22.90
CA VAL A 126 -6.54 -7.05 -22.85
C VAL A 126 -7.83 -7.44 -22.13
N ARG A 127 -8.39 -8.60 -22.47
CA ARG A 127 -9.61 -9.09 -21.84
C ARG A 127 -9.42 -9.34 -20.34
N MET A 128 -8.28 -9.89 -19.94
CA MET A 128 -7.96 -10.10 -18.52
C MET A 128 -7.79 -8.78 -17.79
N LEU A 129 -7.03 -7.82 -18.35
CA LEU A 129 -6.77 -6.51 -17.75
C LEU A 129 -8.03 -5.65 -17.61
N ARG A 130 -9.07 -5.90 -18.39
CA ARG A 130 -10.39 -5.25 -18.25
C ARG A 130 -11.33 -5.95 -17.26
N SER A 131 -10.98 -7.17 -16.83
CA SER A 131 -11.82 -7.90 -15.87
C SER A 131 -11.81 -7.21 -14.51
N PRO A 132 -12.98 -6.83 -13.97
CA PRO A 132 -13.07 -6.18 -12.66
C PRO A 132 -12.39 -6.99 -11.54
N LEU A 133 -12.58 -8.30 -11.55
CA LEU A 133 -11.97 -9.20 -10.55
C LEU A 133 -10.43 -9.21 -10.65
N MET A 134 -9.91 -9.23 -11.87
CA MET A 134 -8.45 -9.20 -12.10
C MET A 134 -7.84 -7.87 -11.65
N LEU A 135 -8.51 -6.75 -11.91
CA LEU A 135 -8.05 -5.42 -11.46
C LEU A 135 -8.02 -5.35 -9.92
N ILE A 136 -9.07 -5.81 -9.25
CA ILE A 136 -9.11 -5.83 -7.78
C ILE A 136 -8.03 -6.75 -7.23
N PHE A 137 -7.93 -7.97 -7.76
CA PHE A 137 -6.96 -8.95 -7.26
C PHE A 137 -5.51 -8.50 -7.49
N SER A 138 -5.19 -7.99 -8.68
CA SER A 138 -3.84 -7.50 -9.02
C SER A 138 -3.44 -6.30 -8.16
N SER A 139 -4.38 -5.38 -7.90
CA SER A 139 -4.16 -4.24 -7.00
C SER A 139 -3.91 -4.70 -5.57
N MET A 140 -4.68 -5.66 -5.05
CA MET A 140 -4.47 -6.24 -3.72
C MET A 140 -3.10 -6.89 -3.58
N VAL A 141 -2.72 -7.73 -4.55
CA VAL A 141 -1.43 -8.42 -4.55
C VAL A 141 -0.28 -7.42 -4.68
N GLY A 142 -0.39 -6.49 -5.63
CA GLY A 142 0.61 -5.42 -5.82
C GLY A 142 0.80 -4.57 -4.57
N SER A 143 -0.29 -4.16 -3.93
CA SER A 143 -0.27 -3.39 -2.69
C SER A 143 0.30 -4.21 -1.52
N ALA A 144 -0.04 -5.49 -1.40
CA ALA A 144 0.53 -6.38 -0.38
C ALA A 144 2.06 -6.54 -0.54
N ILE A 145 2.53 -6.69 -1.79
CA ILE A 145 3.98 -6.77 -2.09
C ILE A 145 4.68 -5.45 -1.74
N LYS A 146 4.12 -4.30 -2.15
CA LYS A 146 4.64 -2.97 -1.76
C LYS A 146 4.68 -2.83 -0.23
N GLY A 147 3.58 -3.16 0.45
CA GLY A 147 3.48 -3.11 1.90
C GLY A 147 4.43 -4.06 2.62
N GLY A 148 4.63 -5.27 2.09
CA GLY A 148 5.61 -6.22 2.59
C GLY A 148 7.03 -5.70 2.43
N PHE A 149 7.41 -5.25 1.25
CA PHE A 149 8.75 -4.74 0.95
C PHE A 149 9.13 -3.53 1.82
N PHE A 150 8.34 -2.46 1.78
CA PHE A 150 8.60 -1.28 2.62
C PHE A 150 8.38 -1.57 4.10
N GLY A 151 7.44 -2.46 4.41
CA GLY A 151 7.15 -2.92 5.74
C GLY A 151 8.34 -3.58 6.44
N LEU A 152 9.20 -4.30 5.72
CA LEU A 152 10.44 -4.87 6.28
C LEU A 152 11.35 -3.79 6.87
N PHE A 153 11.57 -2.70 6.14
CA PHE A 153 12.41 -1.59 6.59
C PHE A 153 11.76 -0.78 7.71
N ILE A 154 10.48 -0.47 7.56
CA ILE A 154 9.72 0.31 8.55
C ILE A 154 9.60 -0.45 9.86
N ALA A 155 9.33 -1.77 9.82
CA ALA A 155 9.25 -2.60 11.02
C ALA A 155 10.59 -2.67 11.76
N ALA A 156 11.70 -2.76 11.04
CA ALA A 156 13.05 -2.74 11.64
C ALA A 156 13.32 -1.41 12.36
N TYR A 157 12.92 -0.28 11.73
CA TYR A 157 13.10 1.05 12.30
C TYR A 157 12.19 1.31 13.52
N THR A 158 10.91 0.99 13.40
CA THR A 158 9.92 1.24 14.47
C THR A 158 10.14 0.36 15.69
N ARG A 159 10.61 -0.87 15.51
CA ARG A 159 11.01 -1.75 16.62
C ARG A 159 12.17 -1.15 17.46
N ARG A 160 13.17 -0.52 16.82
CA ARG A 160 14.27 0.11 17.52
C ARG A 160 13.81 1.29 18.37
N GLU A 161 12.89 2.11 17.87
CA GLU A 161 12.32 3.23 18.63
C GLU A 161 11.56 2.75 19.87
N ALA A 162 10.75 1.69 19.77
CA ALA A 162 10.04 1.15 20.94
C ALA A 162 10.98 0.66 22.05
N GLN A 163 12.15 0.11 21.70
CA GLN A 163 13.17 -0.30 22.67
C GLN A 163 13.88 0.90 23.35
N LEU A 164 14.09 1.99 22.61
CA LEU A 164 14.73 3.21 23.15
C LEU A 164 13.83 3.92 24.17
N PHE A 165 12.52 3.94 23.96
CA PHE A 165 11.58 4.53 24.92
C PHE A 165 11.37 3.68 26.17
N GLY A 166 11.55 2.36 26.10
CA GLY A 166 11.46 1.46 27.26
C GLY A 166 12.70 1.47 28.17
N GLN A 167 13.85 2.00 27.71
CA GLN A 167 15.08 2.01 28.49
C GLN A 167 15.30 3.29 29.32
N ASN A 168 14.48 4.32 29.15
CA ASN A 168 14.63 5.59 29.85
C ASN A 168 13.72 5.76 31.08
N GLU A 169 13.09 4.72 31.58
CA GLU A 169 12.58 4.78 32.95
C GLU A 169 13.76 4.71 33.92
N PRO A 170 14.02 5.77 34.72
CA PRO A 170 15.05 5.71 35.77
C PRO A 170 14.66 4.56 36.70
N ARG A 171 15.53 3.57 36.87
CA ARG A 171 15.43 2.65 38.01
C ARG A 171 15.52 3.55 39.25
N GLU A 172 14.38 3.80 39.84
CA GLU A 172 14.28 4.35 41.17
C GLU A 172 14.93 3.32 42.12
N ASN A 173 16.18 3.57 42.45
CA ASN A 173 16.90 2.82 43.47
C ASN A 173 16.14 3.04 44.78
N GLY A 174 15.32 2.08 45.15
CA GLY A 174 14.80 1.97 46.51
C GLY A 174 15.91 1.50 47.44
N ASP A 175 16.79 2.41 47.83
CA ASP A 175 17.59 2.25 49.05
C ASP A 175 16.64 2.46 50.23
N HIS A 176 16.18 1.37 50.80
CA HIS A 176 15.61 1.33 52.14
C HIS A 176 16.55 0.49 52.98
N GLU A 177 17.38 1.21 53.77
CA GLU A 177 17.91 0.73 55.04
C GLU A 177 16.80 0.51 56.07
#